data_ed0620d343d3d1bf43917f2345c1ba8c
#
_entry.id   ed0620d343d3d1bf43917f2345c1ba8c
#
_cell.length_a   1.000
_cell.length_b   1.000
_cell.length_c   1.000
_cell.angle_alpha   90.00
_cell.angle_beta   90.00
_cell.angle_gamma   90.00
#
_symmetry.space_group_name_H-M   'P 1'
#
loop_
_entity.id
_entity.type
_entity.pdbx_description
1 polymer ?
#
loop_
_entity_poly.entity_id
_entity_poly.type
_entity_poly.pdbx_seq_one_letter_code
_entity_poly.pdbx_strand_id
1 'polypeptide(L)'
;MTPHILDPCCGSRMFWFDRQDQRCLFGDIRHESIVVPDRTHKEDGTRAVHIHPNVQFDFRDMPFPDDTFYHVVFDPPHLVRAGPRSWLAAKYGKLGSDWQEDLRKGFAECFRVLKPNGTLVFKWNEAQVPVKDVLACTDQKPLYGHRAGRLNKTHWVVFIKAS
;
A
#
# COMPACT_ATOMS: atom_id res chain seq x y z
N MET A 1 14.85 10.74 -15.74
CA MET A 1 13.54 10.30 -16.26
C MET A 1 12.55 10.30 -15.09
N THR A 2 11.40 10.90 -15.24
CA THR A 2 10.37 10.87 -14.21
C THR A 2 9.79 9.45 -14.14
N PRO A 3 9.75 8.79 -12.97
CA PRO A 3 9.11 7.48 -12.84
C PRO A 3 7.65 7.53 -13.29
N HIS A 4 7.20 6.47 -13.93
CA HIS A 4 5.83 6.36 -14.44
C HIS A 4 4.88 5.69 -13.46
N ILE A 5 5.44 5.00 -12.48
CA ILE A 5 4.72 4.20 -11.48
C ILE A 5 4.98 4.79 -10.10
N LEU A 6 3.95 4.79 -9.26
CA LEU A 6 4.04 5.16 -7.85
C LEU A 6 3.59 3.99 -6.97
N ASP A 7 4.40 3.67 -5.96
CA ASP A 7 4.02 2.82 -4.84
C ASP A 7 4.07 3.68 -3.57
N PRO A 8 2.95 4.25 -3.10
CA PRO A 8 2.94 5.22 -1.99
C PRO A 8 3.03 4.57 -0.59
N CYS A 9 3.00 3.25 -0.52
CA CYS A 9 3.09 2.49 0.73
C CYS A 9 4.03 1.29 0.54
N CYS A 10 5.24 1.55 0.04
CA CYS A 10 6.12 0.49 -0.47
C CYS A 10 6.59 -0.51 0.58
N GLY A 11 6.61 -0.13 1.86
CA GLY A 11 7.15 -0.98 2.90
C GLY A 11 8.54 -1.50 2.54
N SER A 12 8.77 -2.79 2.69
CA SER A 12 10.00 -3.46 2.25
C SER A 12 9.93 -3.99 0.81
N ARG A 13 8.95 -3.54 0.01
CA ARG A 13 8.77 -3.86 -1.42
C ARG A 13 8.63 -5.37 -1.67
N MET A 14 7.86 -6.06 -0.82
CA MET A 14 7.83 -7.53 -0.76
C MET A 14 7.27 -8.20 -2.00
N PHE A 15 6.29 -7.59 -2.67
CA PHE A 15 5.68 -8.17 -3.86
C PHE A 15 6.34 -7.73 -5.18
N TRP A 16 7.33 -6.85 -5.12
CA TRP A 16 8.08 -6.42 -6.31
C TRP A 16 9.11 -7.48 -6.70
N PHE A 17 9.12 -7.88 -7.97
CA PHE A 17 10.15 -8.76 -8.52
C PHE A 17 11.51 -8.05 -8.52
N ASP A 18 11.56 -6.83 -9.05
CA ASP A 18 12.71 -5.95 -8.90
C ASP A 18 12.40 -4.87 -7.87
N ARG A 19 13.01 -4.97 -6.71
CA ARG A 19 12.81 -4.02 -5.61
C ARG A 19 13.49 -2.67 -5.82
N GLN A 20 14.22 -2.53 -6.92
CA GLN A 20 14.89 -1.29 -7.30
C GLN A 20 14.47 -0.81 -8.70
N ASP A 21 13.31 -1.24 -9.18
CA ASP A 21 12.80 -0.89 -10.50
C ASP A 21 12.75 0.63 -10.67
N GLN A 22 13.56 1.12 -11.61
CA GLN A 22 13.71 2.56 -11.86
C GLN A 22 12.46 3.21 -12.48
N ARG A 23 11.50 2.42 -12.92
CA ARG A 23 10.21 2.92 -13.44
C ARG A 23 9.26 3.30 -12.31
N CYS A 24 9.52 2.82 -11.07
CA CYS A 24 8.69 3.07 -9.91
C CYS A 24 9.37 4.04 -8.94
N LEU A 25 8.60 5.02 -8.48
CA LEU A 25 8.94 5.81 -7.32
C LEU A 25 8.34 5.14 -6.10
N PHE A 26 9.18 4.68 -5.20
CA PHE A 26 8.79 4.03 -3.97
C PHE A 26 8.66 5.06 -2.85
N GLY A 27 7.46 5.19 -2.29
CA GLY A 27 7.16 6.08 -1.18
C GLY A 27 6.70 5.31 0.06
N ASP A 28 6.93 5.86 1.22
CA ASP A 28 6.40 5.39 2.50
C ASP A 28 6.48 6.51 3.52
N ILE A 29 5.62 6.48 4.52
CA ILE A 29 5.71 7.41 5.66
C ILE A 29 6.88 7.05 6.58
N ARG A 30 7.32 5.78 6.55
CA ARG A 30 8.40 5.25 7.36
C ARG A 30 9.72 5.26 6.60
N HIS A 31 10.79 5.47 7.34
CA HIS A 31 12.16 5.26 6.85
C HIS A 31 12.95 4.65 8.00
N GLU A 32 13.01 3.32 8.04
CA GLU A 32 13.57 2.60 9.19
C GLU A 32 14.10 1.21 8.81
N SER A 33 14.98 0.69 9.64
CA SER A 33 15.40 -0.71 9.63
C SER A 33 15.08 -1.29 10.99
N ILE A 34 14.28 -2.36 11.01
CA ILE A 34 13.83 -3.02 12.24
C ILE A 34 14.05 -4.51 12.16
N VAL A 35 14.15 -5.16 13.31
CA VAL A 35 14.17 -6.62 13.45
C VAL A 35 12.86 -7.04 14.10
N VAL A 36 12.11 -7.91 13.42
CA VAL A 36 10.84 -8.41 13.91
C VAL A 36 10.92 -9.91 14.19
N PRO A 37 10.19 -10.43 15.19
CA PRO A 37 10.05 -11.87 15.39
C PRO A 37 9.41 -12.52 14.15
N ASP A 38 10.02 -13.59 13.65
CA ASP A 38 9.48 -14.40 12.55
C ASP A 38 9.83 -15.86 12.80
N ARG A 39 8.89 -16.59 13.41
CA ARG A 39 9.06 -18.00 13.77
C ARG A 39 9.26 -18.91 12.56
N THR A 40 9.03 -18.42 11.35
CA THR A 40 9.26 -19.17 10.12
C THR A 40 10.70 -19.03 9.62
N HIS A 41 11.46 -18.08 10.17
CA HIS A 41 12.86 -17.89 9.82
C HIS A 41 13.73 -18.95 10.51
N LYS A 42 14.53 -19.66 9.71
CA LYS A 42 15.18 -20.91 10.15
C LYS A 42 16.37 -20.72 11.08
N GLU A 43 17.01 -19.55 11.12
CA GLU A 43 18.26 -19.37 11.87
C GLU A 43 18.02 -18.93 13.31
N ASP A 44 17.31 -17.82 13.53
CA ASP A 44 17.16 -17.21 14.85
C ASP A 44 15.73 -16.82 15.22
N GLY A 45 14.74 -17.11 14.34
CA GLY A 45 13.34 -16.76 14.56
C GLY A 45 13.06 -15.26 14.44
N THR A 46 13.95 -14.51 13.78
CA THR A 46 13.78 -13.08 13.51
C THR A 46 13.93 -12.77 12.02
N ARG A 47 13.46 -11.61 11.62
CA ARG A 47 13.61 -11.07 10.26
C ARG A 47 13.97 -9.59 10.32
N ALA A 48 14.99 -9.20 9.59
CA ALA A 48 15.27 -7.79 9.32
C ALA A 48 14.29 -7.26 8.28
N VAL A 49 13.69 -6.11 8.57
CA VAL A 49 12.78 -5.39 7.65
C VAL A 49 13.38 -4.02 7.41
N HIS A 50 13.66 -3.72 6.15
CA HIS A 50 14.21 -2.46 5.71
C HIS A 50 13.16 -1.70 4.92
N ILE A 51 12.77 -0.53 5.42
CA ILE A 51 11.81 0.37 4.77
C ILE A 51 12.57 1.62 4.39
N HIS A 52 13.04 1.66 3.17
CA HIS A 52 13.88 2.74 2.63
C HIS A 52 13.26 3.28 1.35
N PRO A 53 12.23 4.15 1.45
CA PRO A 53 11.58 4.72 0.29
C PRO A 53 12.52 5.68 -0.46
N ASN A 54 12.26 5.89 -1.75
CA ASN A 54 12.93 6.95 -2.51
C ASN A 54 12.54 8.33 -2.01
N VAL A 55 11.26 8.49 -1.60
CA VAL A 55 10.71 9.71 -1.02
C VAL A 55 9.85 9.34 0.18
N GLN A 56 10.06 10.01 1.30
CA GLN A 56 9.26 9.84 2.50
C GLN A 56 8.09 10.82 2.48
N PHE A 57 6.86 10.31 2.53
CA PHE A 57 5.64 11.11 2.58
C PHE A 57 4.46 10.29 3.10
N ASP A 58 3.40 11.00 3.45
CA ASP A 58 2.12 10.43 3.85
C ASP A 58 1.23 10.23 2.61
N PHE A 59 0.67 9.03 2.40
CA PHE A 59 -0.20 8.75 1.26
C PHE A 59 -1.49 9.59 1.25
N ARG A 60 -1.84 10.18 2.39
CA ARG A 60 -3.02 11.07 2.52
C ARG A 60 -2.78 12.48 2.00
N ASP A 61 -1.52 12.84 1.74
CA ASP A 61 -1.09 14.16 1.24
C ASP A 61 0.20 13.98 0.45
N MET A 62 0.07 13.57 -0.81
CA MET A 62 1.21 13.21 -1.65
C MET A 62 1.86 14.44 -2.28
N PRO A 63 3.21 14.57 -2.21
CA PRO A 63 3.92 15.76 -2.70
C PRO A 63 4.13 15.75 -4.22
N PHE A 64 3.11 15.36 -4.98
CA PHE A 64 3.17 15.28 -6.44
C PHE A 64 2.05 16.09 -7.07
N PRO A 65 2.28 16.69 -8.25
CA PRO A 65 1.21 17.31 -9.03
C PRO A 65 0.12 16.33 -9.44
N ASP A 66 -1.03 16.86 -9.81
CA ASP A 66 -2.09 16.09 -10.48
C ASP A 66 -1.54 15.44 -11.76
N ASP A 67 -2.14 14.33 -12.16
CA ASP A 67 -1.87 13.69 -13.45
C ASP A 67 -0.39 13.37 -13.72
N THR A 68 0.33 12.92 -12.70
CA THR A 68 1.78 12.64 -12.79
C THR A 68 2.07 11.22 -13.24
N PHE A 69 1.38 10.22 -12.70
CA PHE A 69 1.72 8.81 -12.89
C PHE A 69 0.73 8.09 -13.81
N TYR A 70 1.23 7.10 -14.56
CA TYR A 70 0.40 6.22 -15.37
C TYR A 70 -0.18 5.05 -14.57
N HIS A 71 0.50 4.67 -13.50
CA HIS A 71 0.14 3.52 -12.68
C HIS A 71 0.44 3.79 -11.20
N VAL A 72 -0.48 3.43 -10.33
CA VAL A 72 -0.31 3.49 -8.88
C VAL A 72 -0.60 2.11 -8.30
N VAL A 73 0.28 1.64 -7.41
CA VAL A 73 0.04 0.43 -6.60
C VAL A 73 -0.21 0.87 -5.17
N PHE A 74 -1.45 0.78 -4.73
CA PHE A 74 -1.86 1.24 -3.40
C PHE A 74 -2.05 0.05 -2.46
N ASP A 75 -1.06 -0.18 -1.59
CA ASP A 75 -1.05 -1.24 -0.58
C ASP A 75 -0.92 -0.61 0.82
N PRO A 76 -1.97 0.10 1.30
CA PRO A 76 -1.93 0.74 2.61
C PRO A 76 -1.92 -0.31 3.72
N PRO A 77 -1.53 0.06 4.96
CA PRO A 77 -1.67 -0.83 6.10
C PRO A 77 -3.11 -1.32 6.23
N HIS A 78 -3.28 -2.62 6.43
CA HIS A 78 -4.60 -3.26 6.56
C HIS A 78 -4.99 -3.56 8.00
N LEU A 79 -4.09 -3.33 8.96
CA LEU A 79 -4.37 -3.48 10.38
C LEU A 79 -4.92 -2.18 10.95
N VAL A 80 -6.09 -2.25 11.57
CA VAL A 80 -6.72 -1.12 12.28
C VAL A 80 -6.62 -1.30 13.79
N ARG A 81 -6.39 -2.53 14.24
CA ARG A 81 -6.19 -2.90 15.64
C ARG A 81 -4.94 -3.75 15.78
N ALA A 82 -3.98 -3.25 16.52
CA ALA A 82 -2.75 -3.97 16.84
C ALA A 82 -2.15 -3.38 18.12
N GLY A 83 -1.67 -4.26 19.00
CA GLY A 83 -0.97 -3.85 20.21
C GLY A 83 0.41 -3.25 19.90
N PRO A 84 1.03 -2.57 20.89
CA PRO A 84 2.33 -1.90 20.71
C PRO A 84 3.48 -2.86 20.42
N ARG A 85 3.31 -4.15 20.72
CA ARG A 85 4.30 -5.21 20.46
C ARG A 85 3.93 -6.09 19.28
N SER A 86 2.97 -5.68 18.45
CA SER A 86 2.57 -6.44 17.27
C SER A 86 3.66 -6.42 16.20
N TRP A 87 4.25 -7.58 15.91
CA TRP A 87 5.22 -7.73 14.84
C TRP A 87 4.62 -7.48 13.44
N LEU A 88 3.31 -7.79 13.28
CA LEU A 88 2.60 -7.49 12.03
C LEU A 88 2.48 -5.98 11.81
N ALA A 89 2.14 -5.22 12.86
CA ALA A 89 2.09 -3.76 12.78
C ALA A 89 3.47 -3.15 12.54
N ALA A 90 4.52 -3.71 13.15
CA ALA A 90 5.89 -3.28 12.90
C ALA A 90 6.30 -3.53 11.44
N LYS A 91 5.90 -4.66 10.87
CA LYS A 91 6.24 -5.04 9.50
C LYS A 91 5.43 -4.28 8.44
N TYR A 92 4.11 -4.16 8.61
CA TYR A 92 3.18 -3.64 7.60
C TYR A 92 2.63 -2.25 7.92
N GLY A 93 2.85 -1.74 9.12
CA GLY A 93 2.20 -0.54 9.60
C GLY A 93 0.79 -0.80 10.12
N LYS A 94 0.15 0.27 10.59
CA LYS A 94 -1.19 0.23 11.15
C LYS A 94 -1.94 1.51 10.81
N LEU A 95 -3.21 1.38 10.43
CA LEU A 95 -4.19 2.47 10.44
C LEU A 95 -4.76 2.63 11.85
N GLY A 96 -5.37 3.77 12.15
CA GLY A 96 -5.99 4.03 13.45
C GLY A 96 -7.50 3.89 13.44
N SER A 97 -8.15 4.50 14.44
CA SER A 97 -9.62 4.55 14.55
C SER A 97 -10.28 5.29 13.39
N ASP A 98 -9.57 6.23 12.77
CA ASP A 98 -10.05 7.04 11.64
C ASP A 98 -9.68 6.43 10.27
N TRP A 99 -9.58 5.12 10.20
CA TRP A 99 -9.13 4.40 9.01
C TRP A 99 -9.98 4.69 7.75
N GLN A 100 -11.31 4.92 7.91
CA GLN A 100 -12.17 5.27 6.78
C GLN A 100 -11.75 6.60 6.16
N GLU A 101 -11.49 7.61 6.98
CA GLU A 101 -11.05 8.91 6.51
C GLU A 101 -9.64 8.84 5.91
N ASP A 102 -8.75 8.09 6.52
CA ASP A 102 -7.40 7.86 6.00
C ASP A 102 -7.44 7.21 4.61
N LEU A 103 -8.25 6.18 4.43
CA LEU A 103 -8.39 5.51 3.14
C LEU A 103 -9.12 6.38 2.12
N ARG A 104 -10.11 7.18 2.54
CA ARG A 104 -10.78 8.13 1.64
C ARG A 104 -9.78 9.13 1.07
N LYS A 105 -8.95 9.72 1.92
CA LYS A 105 -7.87 10.62 1.50
C LYS A 105 -6.87 9.91 0.62
N GLY A 106 -6.46 8.69 1.00
CA GLY A 106 -5.52 7.89 0.22
C GLY A 106 -6.02 7.58 -1.19
N PHE A 107 -7.27 7.13 -1.34
CA PHE A 107 -7.88 6.91 -2.65
C PHE A 107 -7.96 8.21 -3.45
N ALA A 108 -8.40 9.30 -2.82
CA ALA A 108 -8.48 10.61 -3.48
C ALA A 108 -7.11 11.05 -4.02
N GLU A 109 -6.06 10.93 -3.22
CA GLU A 109 -4.71 11.25 -3.63
C GLU A 109 -4.19 10.32 -4.74
N CYS A 110 -4.43 9.00 -4.64
CA CYS A 110 -4.06 8.06 -5.70
C CYS A 110 -4.69 8.45 -7.05
N PHE A 111 -5.98 8.78 -7.06
CA PHE A 111 -6.67 9.20 -8.29
C PHE A 111 -6.26 10.60 -8.75
N ARG A 112 -5.94 11.50 -7.82
CA ARG A 112 -5.44 12.85 -8.17
C ARG A 112 -4.12 12.77 -8.93
N VAL A 113 -3.18 11.98 -8.44
CA VAL A 113 -1.84 11.87 -9.04
C VAL A 113 -1.80 10.96 -10.27
N LEU A 114 -2.83 10.14 -10.51
CA LEU A 114 -2.96 9.36 -11.72
C LEU A 114 -3.34 10.25 -12.91
N LYS A 115 -2.70 9.99 -14.05
CA LYS A 115 -3.11 10.56 -15.34
C LYS A 115 -4.47 10.03 -15.75
N PRO A 116 -5.25 10.79 -16.58
CA PRO A 116 -6.42 10.24 -17.24
C PRO A 116 -6.10 8.90 -17.93
N ASN A 117 -6.97 7.92 -17.79
CA ASN A 117 -6.79 6.54 -18.25
C ASN A 117 -5.64 5.78 -17.58
N GLY A 118 -5.01 6.36 -16.55
CA GLY A 118 -4.07 5.66 -15.70
C GLY A 118 -4.76 4.62 -14.81
N THR A 119 -4.00 3.63 -14.38
CA THR A 119 -4.52 2.49 -13.62
C THR A 119 -4.08 2.52 -12.17
N LEU A 120 -4.97 2.10 -11.27
CA LEU A 120 -4.70 1.86 -9.86
C LEU A 120 -4.89 0.37 -9.56
N VAL A 121 -3.89 -0.26 -8.98
CA VAL A 121 -4.02 -1.57 -8.34
C VAL A 121 -4.05 -1.36 -6.83
N PHE A 122 -5.15 -1.76 -6.23
CA PHE A 122 -5.36 -1.69 -4.78
C PHE A 122 -5.24 -3.08 -4.18
N LYS A 123 -4.42 -3.22 -3.16
CA LYS A 123 -4.23 -4.48 -2.43
C LYS A 123 -4.73 -4.33 -1.00
N TRP A 124 -5.53 -5.30 -0.55
CA TRP A 124 -6.09 -5.31 0.79
C TRP A 124 -6.19 -6.72 1.36
N ASN A 125 -5.80 -6.89 2.61
CA ASN A 125 -6.06 -8.12 3.36
C ASN A 125 -7.24 -7.87 4.32
N GLU A 126 -8.32 -8.61 4.14
CA GLU A 126 -9.58 -8.42 4.88
C GLU A 126 -9.64 -9.16 6.23
N ALA A 127 -8.49 -9.43 6.85
CA ALA A 127 -8.47 -10.10 8.15
C ALA A 127 -9.18 -9.33 9.25
N GLN A 128 -9.11 -8.00 9.24
CA GLN A 128 -9.75 -7.13 10.23
C GLN A 128 -10.92 -6.33 9.68
N VAL A 129 -10.81 -5.84 8.45
CA VAL A 129 -11.85 -5.03 7.80
C VAL A 129 -12.22 -5.66 6.47
N PRO A 130 -13.51 -5.96 6.23
CA PRO A 130 -13.97 -6.50 4.96
C PRO A 130 -13.63 -5.56 3.79
N VAL A 131 -13.24 -6.13 2.64
CA VAL A 131 -12.88 -5.34 1.46
C VAL A 131 -14.03 -4.44 0.99
N LYS A 132 -15.29 -4.87 1.12
CA LYS A 132 -16.46 -4.06 0.76
C LYS A 132 -16.51 -2.73 1.51
N ASP A 133 -16.12 -2.74 2.79
CA ASP A 133 -16.15 -1.54 3.64
C ASP A 133 -15.02 -0.57 3.27
N VAL A 134 -13.90 -1.12 2.82
CA VAL A 134 -12.76 -0.34 2.32
C VAL A 134 -13.06 0.25 0.95
N LEU A 135 -13.68 -0.51 0.05
CA LEU A 135 -14.07 -0.02 -1.27
C LEU A 135 -15.16 1.07 -1.19
N ALA A 136 -15.93 1.10 -0.10
CA ALA A 136 -16.88 2.18 0.17
C ALA A 136 -16.21 3.54 0.50
N CYS A 137 -14.90 3.56 0.71
CA CYS A 137 -14.13 4.79 0.94
C CYS A 137 -13.83 5.58 -0.35
N THR A 138 -14.23 5.08 -1.51
CA THR A 138 -14.07 5.77 -2.80
C THR A 138 -15.34 5.65 -3.63
N ASP A 139 -15.65 6.70 -4.40
CA ASP A 139 -16.73 6.71 -5.38
C ASP A 139 -16.35 6.01 -6.71
N GLN A 140 -15.08 5.75 -6.91
CA GLN A 140 -14.58 5.08 -8.10
C GLN A 140 -15.00 3.61 -8.11
N LYS A 141 -15.37 3.12 -9.28
CA LYS A 141 -15.81 1.73 -9.46
C LYS A 141 -14.65 0.88 -9.95
N PRO A 142 -14.38 -0.25 -9.30
CA PRO A 142 -13.34 -1.16 -9.79
C PRO A 142 -13.72 -1.78 -11.12
N LEU A 143 -12.70 -2.09 -11.94
CA LEU A 143 -12.86 -2.83 -13.18
C LEU A 143 -12.98 -4.34 -12.90
N TYR A 144 -12.08 -4.87 -12.12
CA TYR A 144 -12.03 -6.28 -11.74
C TYR A 144 -11.13 -6.48 -10.52
N GLY A 145 -11.16 -7.66 -9.97
CA GLY A 145 -10.31 -8.03 -8.83
C GLY A 145 -10.17 -9.54 -8.69
N HIS A 146 -9.26 -9.94 -7.84
CA HIS A 146 -8.99 -11.34 -7.54
C HIS A 146 -8.58 -11.52 -6.07
N ARG A 147 -9.00 -12.65 -5.49
CA ARG A 147 -8.55 -13.06 -4.16
C ARG A 147 -7.30 -13.91 -4.26
N ALA A 148 -6.39 -13.73 -3.32
CA ALA A 148 -5.13 -14.43 -3.27
C ALA A 148 -4.69 -14.68 -1.81
N GLY A 149 -3.54 -15.31 -1.66
CA GLY A 149 -2.95 -15.63 -0.37
C GLY A 149 -3.45 -16.94 0.23
N ARG A 150 -2.71 -17.42 1.26
CA ARG A 150 -2.93 -18.74 1.87
C ARG A 150 -4.35 -18.93 2.41
N LEU A 151 -4.97 -17.89 2.97
CA LEU A 151 -6.31 -17.93 3.55
C LEU A 151 -7.37 -17.30 2.62
N ASN A 152 -6.99 -16.98 1.38
CA ASN A 152 -7.85 -16.34 0.39
C ASN A 152 -8.48 -15.01 0.88
N LYS A 153 -7.74 -14.26 1.70
CA LYS A 153 -8.18 -12.98 2.30
C LYS A 153 -7.55 -11.75 1.69
N THR A 154 -6.55 -11.91 0.83
CA THR A 154 -5.91 -10.81 0.14
C THR A 154 -6.65 -10.54 -1.17
N HIS A 155 -7.06 -9.30 -1.36
CA HIS A 155 -7.73 -8.83 -2.57
C HIS A 155 -6.78 -7.97 -3.37
N TRP A 156 -6.74 -8.20 -4.68
CA TRP A 156 -6.14 -7.34 -5.68
C TRP A 156 -7.26 -6.77 -6.52
N VAL A 157 -7.43 -5.46 -6.51
CA VAL A 157 -8.54 -4.76 -7.15
C VAL A 157 -8.00 -3.70 -8.09
N VAL A 158 -8.48 -3.69 -9.32
CA VAL A 158 -7.99 -2.82 -10.38
C VAL A 158 -9.02 -1.75 -10.72
N PHE A 159 -8.54 -0.52 -10.82
CA PHE A 159 -9.31 0.66 -11.24
C PHE A 159 -8.65 1.32 -12.43
N ILE A 160 -9.42 2.09 -13.17
CA ILE A 160 -8.93 3.02 -14.18
C ILE A 160 -9.51 4.40 -13.89
N LYS A 161 -8.67 5.44 -13.93
CA LYS A 161 -9.14 6.82 -13.81
C LYS A 161 -9.87 7.22 -15.10
N ALA A 162 -11.05 7.78 -14.96
CA ALA A 162 -11.78 8.33 -16.11
C ALA A 162 -10.97 9.41 -16.84
N SER A 163 -11.27 9.57 -18.11
CA SER A 163 -10.64 10.58 -18.97
C SER A 163 -11.05 11.99 -18.54
#